data_88077ea14011c7d97842a8a1181bac20
#
_entry.id   88077ea14011c7d97842a8a1181bac20
#
_cell.length_a   1.000
_cell.length_b   1.000
_cell.length_c   1.000
_cell.angle_alpha   90.00
_cell.angle_beta   90.00
_cell.angle_gamma   90.00
#
_symmetry.space_group_name_H-M   'P 1'
#
loop_
_entity.id
_entity.type
_entity.pdbx_description
1 polymer ?
#
loop_
_entity_poly.entity_id
_entity_poly.type
_entity_poly.pdbx_seq_one_letter_code
_entity_poly.pdbx_strand_id
1 'polypeptide(L)'
;MGLFPPAVSSGRKPESEELRIRGADEPVMGPSCAGIARWSRPGYSLLFSNIQPVSIMKIFEYTKARLAVSFFFAASTIFYAILLSRMPALKSQVGADEAEVGLIILSMGLCGFAALLGSARALRCFGSGRLCRWSAALMVVSLLVAMFAVNVWQLAIGVGIFGFFMGMLDACVNTQGMLIEKHFSRPSMSFLHAFYGFGIFLGSASGSVFSSLSLSPLPNVAFFAALFFLLFLPACRSLQHEDEPQAGRGGTKESGRIPLFVIGCGLGYLLIEAVEGSSGDWGSLYLFSVKGADEKTAALAYGAYGSAAAVCRLFGDRMRARFGDRTLSVAGSAIAFCGLAVALFAGNPLICLAGYAILGAGISPVGPIFFSQAGRCPGVSLERASSAVSVLAYSSLLLFPPLLGGIAKLVGLATALLLPFVLCFALIPWTFFLLKGRR
;
A
#
# COMPACT_ATOMS: atom_id res chain seq x y z
N MET A 1 -13.03 59.48 38.55
CA MET A 1 -12.36 59.32 39.85
C MET A 1 -11.48 58.12 39.68
N GLY A 2 -10.26 58.26 39.41
CA GLY A 2 -9.09 58.78 40.11
C GLY A 2 -8.40 57.52 40.66
N LEU A 3 -7.17 57.23 40.54
CA LEU A 3 -5.90 57.89 40.31
C LEU A 3 -4.79 56.83 40.01
N PHE A 4 -3.95 57.09 39.09
CA PHE A 4 -2.55 56.65 38.98
C PHE A 4 -1.67 57.51 39.94
N PRO A 5 -0.35 57.32 40.11
CA PRO A 5 0.64 56.26 39.96
C PRO A 5 1.54 56.14 41.20
N PRO A 6 2.89 55.87 41.21
CA PRO A 6 3.91 55.78 40.20
C PRO A 6 4.96 54.63 40.31
N ALA A 7 5.86 54.64 39.33
CA ALA A 7 7.09 53.88 39.18
C ALA A 7 8.24 54.26 40.18
N VAL A 8 9.28 53.43 40.22
CA VAL A 8 10.77 53.75 40.43
C VAL A 8 11.47 52.38 40.52
N SER A 9 12.31 51.96 39.68
CA SER A 9 13.67 52.21 39.20
C SER A 9 14.74 51.24 39.69
N SER A 10 15.61 50.88 38.77
CA SER A 10 17.02 50.50 38.92
C SER A 10 17.36 49.16 39.55
N GLY A 11 18.20 48.32 39.06
CA GLY A 11 19.35 48.41 38.20
C GLY A 11 20.35 47.29 38.58
N ARG A 12 21.21 46.97 37.65
CA ARG A 12 22.49 46.27 37.78
C ARG A 12 22.56 44.79 37.40
N LYS A 13 23.29 44.57 36.30
CA LYS A 13 24.15 43.42 36.04
C LYS A 13 25.33 43.41 37.08
N PRO A 14 25.96 42.29 37.32
CA PRO A 14 27.37 42.11 36.95
C PRO A 14 27.61 40.75 36.26
N GLU A 15 28.40 40.71 35.19
CA GLU A 15 29.87 40.50 35.11
C GLU A 15 30.35 39.09 35.44
N SER A 16 30.84 38.53 34.39
CA SER A 16 31.93 37.56 34.15
C SER A 16 32.77 37.09 35.38
N GLU A 17 32.96 35.77 35.45
CA GLU A 17 34.19 35.21 36.03
C GLU A 17 34.68 34.00 35.24
N GLU A 18 35.81 34.22 34.57
CA GLU A 18 36.72 33.21 34.06
C GLU A 18 37.35 32.46 35.22
N LEU A 19 37.42 31.16 35.22
CA LEU A 19 38.34 30.39 36.02
C LEU A 19 39.22 29.51 35.15
N ARG A 20 40.46 30.01 34.93
CA ARG A 20 41.61 29.21 34.50
C ARG A 20 42.01 28.25 35.63
N ILE A 21 42.21 26.98 35.32
CA ILE A 21 43.12 26.13 36.10
C ILE A 21 44.11 25.49 35.12
N ARG A 22 45.39 25.74 35.45
CA ARG A 22 46.62 25.21 34.84
C ARG A 22 47.00 23.85 35.42
N GLY A 23 47.82 23.14 34.65
CA GLY A 23 48.87 22.25 35.19
C GLY A 23 48.67 20.80 34.82
N ALA A 24 49.34 20.32 33.82
CA ALA A 24 50.61 19.59 33.84
C ALA A 24 50.47 18.15 34.33
N ASP A 25 50.77 17.20 33.45
CA ASP A 25 51.97 16.35 33.51
C ASP A 25 51.99 15.33 32.38
N GLU A 26 53.03 15.43 31.55
CA GLU A 26 53.49 14.32 30.72
C GLU A 26 54.27 13.30 31.58
N PRO A 27 54.33 12.05 31.17
CA PRO A 27 55.62 11.39 31.14
C PRO A 27 55.93 10.59 29.84
N VAL A 28 57.04 10.98 29.26
CA VAL A 28 58.24 10.20 28.98
C VAL A 28 58.14 8.99 28.03
N MET A 29 58.81 9.17 26.93
CA MET A 29 59.21 8.15 25.94
C MET A 29 60.12 7.06 26.52
N GLY A 30 59.97 5.83 25.96
CA GLY A 30 60.98 4.80 25.91
C GLY A 30 60.89 4.01 24.58
N PRO A 31 62.03 3.49 24.04
CA PRO A 31 62.20 3.42 22.58
C PRO A 31 62.10 2.04 21.94
N SER A 32 61.98 2.08 20.63
CA SER A 32 62.44 1.17 19.59
C SER A 32 61.79 -0.23 19.43
N CYS A 33 61.18 -0.39 18.31
CA CYS A 33 61.59 -1.42 17.33
C CYS A 33 61.24 -0.91 15.92
N ALA A 34 62.33 -0.66 15.19
CA ALA A 34 62.29 -0.30 13.77
C ALA A 34 62.03 -1.53 12.91
N GLY A 35 61.36 -1.29 11.79
CA GLY A 35 61.46 -2.18 10.64
C GLY A 35 60.14 -2.81 10.21
N ILE A 36 59.43 -2.18 9.35
CA ILE A 36 59.03 -2.62 8.01
C ILE A 36 58.25 -1.43 7.38
N ALA A 37 58.97 -0.73 6.54
CA ALA A 37 58.44 0.37 5.79
C ALA A 37 57.80 -0.10 4.48
N ARG A 38 56.76 0.71 4.08
CA ARG A 38 56.28 0.90 2.70
C ARG A 38 55.45 -0.19 2.06
N TRP A 39 54.16 0.08 2.06
CA TRP A 39 53.31 0.26 0.86
C TRP A 39 51.92 0.75 1.34
N SER A 40 51.81 2.00 1.65
CA SER A 40 50.51 2.64 1.84
C SER A 40 50.25 3.63 0.70
N ARG A 41 49.39 3.23 -0.23
CA ARG A 41 48.76 4.20 -1.15
C ARG A 41 47.71 4.94 -0.36
N PRO A 42 47.73 6.31 -0.28
CA PRO A 42 46.70 7.08 0.35
C PRO A 42 45.51 7.16 -0.64
N GLY A 43 44.41 6.54 -0.30
CA GLY A 43 43.20 6.70 -1.12
C GLY A 43 41.98 5.84 -0.74
N TYR A 44 42.10 4.80 0.06
CA TYR A 44 40.98 3.89 0.35
C TYR A 44 40.56 3.74 1.81
N SER A 45 41.21 4.43 2.76
CA SER A 45 40.87 4.32 4.17
C SER A 45 39.78 5.29 4.66
N LEU A 46 39.30 6.20 3.83
CA LEU A 46 38.27 7.19 4.24
C LEU A 46 36.83 6.78 3.93
N LEU A 47 36.59 5.64 3.28
CA LEU A 47 35.22 5.18 2.94
C LEU A 47 34.58 4.25 3.98
N PHE A 48 35.35 3.72 4.92
CA PHE A 48 34.83 2.75 5.92
C PHE A 48 34.87 3.21 7.37
N SER A 49 35.47 4.36 7.69
CA SER A 49 35.66 4.79 9.09
C SER A 49 34.48 5.58 9.69
N ASN A 50 33.41 5.83 8.94
CA ASN A 50 32.23 6.58 9.42
C ASN A 50 30.90 5.81 9.37
N ILE A 51 30.89 4.51 9.24
CA ILE A 51 29.67 3.71 9.43
C ILE A 51 29.53 3.46 10.95
N GLN A 52 28.87 4.39 11.63
CA GLN A 52 28.57 4.20 13.06
C GLN A 52 27.72 2.91 13.23
N PRO A 53 27.99 2.07 14.25
CA PRO A 53 27.23 0.85 14.53
C PRO A 53 25.72 1.11 14.71
N VAL A 54 25.34 2.30 15.16
CA VAL A 54 23.96 2.79 15.22
C VAL A 54 23.29 2.84 13.84
N SER A 55 24.05 3.06 12.76
CA SER A 55 23.53 3.12 11.38
C SER A 55 23.17 1.73 10.85
N ILE A 56 23.97 0.71 11.14
CA ILE A 56 23.74 -0.69 10.69
C ILE A 56 22.53 -1.28 11.42
N MET A 57 22.40 -1.07 12.72
CA MET A 57 21.26 -1.54 13.51
C MET A 57 19.95 -0.92 13.05
N LYS A 58 19.92 0.38 12.78
CA LYS A 58 18.73 1.06 12.22
C LYS A 58 18.34 0.54 10.83
N ILE A 59 19.32 0.21 9.97
CA ILE A 59 19.06 -0.38 8.64
C ILE A 59 18.45 -1.78 8.80
N PHE A 60 18.92 -2.56 9.75
CA PHE A 60 18.42 -3.90 10.02
C PHE A 60 16.99 -3.87 10.58
N GLU A 61 16.68 -2.98 11.51
CA GLU A 61 15.34 -2.77 12.06
C GLU A 61 14.37 -2.29 10.97
N TYR A 62 14.78 -1.33 10.14
CA TYR A 62 14.00 -0.88 8.99
C TYR A 62 13.67 -2.02 8.03
N THR A 63 14.66 -2.84 7.68
CA THR A 63 14.48 -3.96 6.76
C THR A 63 13.53 -5.00 7.33
N LYS A 64 13.67 -5.34 8.62
CA LYS A 64 12.78 -6.28 9.32
C LYS A 64 11.33 -5.79 9.35
N ALA A 65 11.11 -4.53 9.75
CA ALA A 65 9.77 -3.94 9.79
C ALA A 65 9.12 -3.93 8.40
N ARG A 66 9.89 -3.54 7.40
CA ARG A 66 9.45 -3.48 6.00
C ARG A 66 9.08 -4.86 5.45
N LEU A 67 9.91 -5.88 5.70
CA LEU A 67 9.62 -7.26 5.29
C LEU A 67 8.40 -7.83 6.03
N ALA A 68 8.23 -7.52 7.31
CA ALA A 68 7.07 -7.96 8.08
C ALA A 68 5.76 -7.40 7.49
N VAL A 69 5.70 -6.11 7.20
CA VAL A 69 4.51 -5.49 6.61
C VAL A 69 4.30 -6.01 5.18
N SER A 70 5.37 -6.20 4.39
CA SER A 70 5.30 -6.83 3.06
C SER A 70 4.71 -8.24 3.11
N PHE A 71 5.04 -9.03 4.13
CA PHE A 71 4.46 -10.36 4.35
C PHE A 71 2.94 -10.29 4.50
N PHE A 72 2.41 -9.36 5.30
CA PHE A 72 0.96 -9.20 5.48
C PHE A 72 0.27 -8.68 4.21
N PHE A 73 0.90 -7.78 3.45
CA PHE A 73 0.42 -7.36 2.14
C PHE A 73 0.32 -8.53 1.17
N ALA A 74 1.40 -9.33 1.04
CA ALA A 74 1.40 -10.50 0.18
C ALA A 74 0.37 -11.54 0.64
N ALA A 75 0.29 -11.82 1.94
CA ALA A 75 -0.64 -12.81 2.48
C ALA A 75 -2.09 -12.45 2.16
N SER A 76 -2.52 -11.19 2.35
CA SER A 76 -3.90 -10.78 2.04
C SER A 76 -4.27 -11.10 0.60
N THR A 77 -3.38 -10.82 -0.33
CA THR A 77 -3.64 -10.96 -1.77
C THR A 77 -3.39 -12.36 -2.31
N ILE A 78 -2.52 -13.16 -1.68
CA ILE A 78 -2.39 -14.59 -1.99
C ILE A 78 -3.73 -15.29 -1.75
N PHE A 79 -4.32 -15.12 -0.56
CA PHE A 79 -5.58 -15.79 -0.23
C PHE A 79 -6.76 -15.27 -1.04
N TYR A 80 -6.80 -13.97 -1.33
CA TYR A 80 -7.77 -13.37 -2.25
C TYR A 80 -7.66 -13.97 -3.66
N ALA A 81 -6.47 -14.07 -4.21
CA ALA A 81 -6.23 -14.59 -5.55
C ALA A 81 -6.50 -16.11 -5.63
N ILE A 82 -6.21 -16.88 -4.56
CA ILE A 82 -6.60 -18.29 -4.47
C ILE A 82 -8.13 -18.42 -4.51
N LEU A 83 -8.86 -17.66 -3.71
CA LEU A 83 -10.32 -17.66 -3.70
C LEU A 83 -10.87 -17.42 -5.11
N LEU A 84 -10.44 -16.37 -5.79
CA LEU A 84 -10.94 -16.02 -7.12
C LEU A 84 -10.53 -17.05 -8.19
N SER A 85 -9.29 -17.51 -8.19
CA SER A 85 -8.80 -18.50 -9.17
C SER A 85 -9.48 -19.89 -9.00
N ARG A 86 -9.96 -20.20 -7.79
CA ARG A 86 -10.66 -21.44 -7.48
C ARG A 86 -12.19 -21.31 -7.44
N MET A 87 -12.72 -20.12 -7.80
CA MET A 87 -14.16 -19.88 -7.80
C MET A 87 -14.97 -20.86 -8.67
N PRO A 88 -14.50 -21.30 -9.86
CA PRO A 88 -15.21 -22.32 -10.62
C PRO A 88 -15.40 -23.65 -9.86
N ALA A 89 -14.36 -24.09 -9.14
CA ALA A 89 -14.44 -25.30 -8.32
C ALA A 89 -15.37 -25.12 -7.11
N LEU A 90 -15.30 -23.95 -6.45
CA LEU A 90 -16.21 -23.61 -5.33
C LEU A 90 -17.66 -23.50 -5.80
N LYS A 91 -17.92 -22.90 -6.96
CA LYS A 91 -19.23 -22.84 -7.61
C LYS A 91 -19.80 -24.25 -7.76
N SER A 92 -19.03 -25.18 -8.33
CA SER A 92 -19.43 -26.58 -8.51
C SER A 92 -19.64 -27.29 -7.19
N GLN A 93 -18.81 -27.04 -6.18
CA GLN A 93 -18.89 -27.65 -4.85
C GLN A 93 -20.21 -27.35 -4.13
N VAL A 94 -20.67 -26.06 -4.21
CA VAL A 94 -21.90 -25.62 -3.53
C VAL A 94 -23.13 -25.62 -4.43
N GLY A 95 -22.98 -26.01 -5.71
CA GLY A 95 -24.08 -26.02 -6.69
C GLY A 95 -24.60 -24.64 -7.06
N ALA A 96 -23.74 -23.61 -7.00
CA ALA A 96 -24.14 -22.23 -7.26
C ALA A 96 -24.36 -21.94 -8.75
N ASP A 97 -25.30 -21.05 -9.05
CA ASP A 97 -25.41 -20.43 -10.36
C ASP A 97 -24.52 -19.18 -10.48
N GLU A 98 -24.55 -18.50 -11.65
CA GLU A 98 -23.75 -17.30 -11.91
C GLU A 98 -24.16 -16.12 -11.02
N ALA A 99 -25.46 -15.95 -10.75
CA ALA A 99 -25.97 -14.88 -9.92
C ALA A 99 -25.57 -15.09 -8.45
N GLU A 100 -25.58 -16.33 -7.99
CA GLU A 100 -25.16 -16.73 -6.65
C GLU A 100 -23.65 -16.56 -6.44
N VAL A 101 -22.83 -16.83 -7.47
CA VAL A 101 -21.39 -16.47 -7.45
C VAL A 101 -21.21 -14.96 -7.31
N GLY A 102 -22.00 -14.15 -8.04
CA GLY A 102 -22.03 -12.72 -7.88
C GLY A 102 -22.36 -12.27 -6.44
N LEU A 103 -23.34 -12.94 -5.81
CA LEU A 103 -23.73 -12.69 -4.41
C LEU A 103 -22.59 -13.03 -3.43
N ILE A 104 -21.89 -14.15 -3.66
CA ILE A 104 -20.72 -14.55 -2.84
C ILE A 104 -19.63 -13.46 -2.90
N ILE A 105 -19.28 -12.99 -4.10
CA ILE A 105 -18.28 -11.95 -4.29
C ILE A 105 -18.76 -10.61 -3.68
N LEU A 106 -20.02 -10.26 -3.87
CA LEU A 106 -20.61 -9.06 -3.29
C LEU A 106 -20.56 -9.09 -1.76
N SER A 107 -20.81 -10.26 -1.12
CA SER A 107 -20.72 -10.38 0.34
C SER A 107 -19.33 -10.03 0.86
N MET A 108 -18.28 -10.48 0.16
CA MET A 108 -16.89 -10.13 0.46
C MET A 108 -16.66 -8.62 0.39
N GLY A 109 -17.08 -7.99 -0.70
CA GLY A 109 -16.91 -6.55 -0.91
C GLY A 109 -17.65 -5.70 0.13
N LEU A 110 -18.93 -6.03 0.40
CA LEU A 110 -19.74 -5.31 1.40
C LEU A 110 -19.18 -5.44 2.81
N CYS A 111 -18.78 -6.66 3.22
CA CYS A 111 -18.21 -6.88 4.55
C CYS A 111 -16.83 -6.21 4.68
N GLY A 112 -16.00 -6.25 3.63
CA GLY A 112 -14.72 -5.54 3.60
C GLY A 112 -14.90 -4.03 3.71
N PHE A 113 -15.84 -3.47 2.97
CA PHE A 113 -16.17 -2.05 3.07
C PHE A 113 -16.69 -1.66 4.46
N ALA A 114 -17.56 -2.47 5.05
CA ALA A 114 -18.04 -2.26 6.43
C ALA A 114 -16.89 -2.27 7.45
N ALA A 115 -15.90 -3.18 7.29
CA ALA A 115 -14.71 -3.21 8.11
C ALA A 115 -13.89 -1.90 7.99
N LEU A 116 -13.72 -1.39 6.77
CA LEU A 116 -13.00 -0.14 6.52
C LEU A 116 -13.70 1.06 7.17
N LEU A 117 -15.03 1.14 7.14
CA LEU A 117 -15.78 2.20 7.83
C LEU A 117 -15.53 2.20 9.35
N GLY A 118 -15.35 1.02 9.95
CA GLY A 118 -15.04 0.85 11.38
C GLY A 118 -13.55 0.95 11.72
N SER A 119 -12.66 0.87 10.73
CA SER A 119 -11.22 0.66 10.92
C SER A 119 -10.54 1.75 11.74
N ALA A 120 -10.87 3.03 11.52
CA ALA A 120 -10.28 4.14 12.27
C ALA A 120 -10.51 4.03 13.78
N ARG A 121 -11.71 3.59 14.21
CA ARG A 121 -12.03 3.38 15.62
C ARG A 121 -11.32 2.15 16.17
N ALA A 122 -11.32 1.05 15.42
CA ALA A 122 -10.66 -0.19 15.81
C ALA A 122 -9.14 0.01 15.97
N LEU A 123 -8.49 0.69 15.01
CA LEU A 123 -7.06 1.03 15.05
C LEU A 123 -6.71 1.85 16.30
N ARG A 124 -7.51 2.85 16.65
CA ARG A 124 -7.29 3.64 17.87
C ARG A 124 -7.47 2.85 19.16
N CYS A 125 -8.46 1.93 19.20
CA CYS A 125 -8.73 1.15 20.41
C CYS A 125 -7.71 0.04 20.64
N PHE A 126 -7.27 -0.64 19.57
CA PHE A 126 -6.47 -1.85 19.67
C PHE A 126 -5.01 -1.66 19.23
N GLY A 127 -4.70 -0.57 18.52
CA GLY A 127 -3.42 -0.34 17.86
C GLY A 127 -3.26 -1.15 16.58
N SER A 128 -2.55 -0.58 15.58
CA SER A 128 -2.42 -1.21 14.25
C SER A 128 -1.66 -2.54 14.30
N GLY A 129 -0.67 -2.70 15.16
CA GLY A 129 0.11 -3.94 15.28
C GLY A 129 -0.69 -5.12 15.83
N ARG A 130 -1.55 -4.94 16.85
CA ARG A 130 -2.44 -5.98 17.38
C ARG A 130 -3.52 -6.34 16.38
N LEU A 131 -4.17 -5.32 15.85
CA LEU A 131 -5.27 -5.49 14.92
C LEU A 131 -4.81 -6.17 13.62
N CYS A 132 -3.61 -5.85 13.11
CA CYS A 132 -2.98 -6.50 11.97
C CYS A 132 -2.83 -8.02 12.19
N ARG A 133 -2.30 -8.42 13.37
CA ARG A 133 -2.15 -9.84 13.74
C ARG A 133 -3.48 -10.58 13.78
N TRP A 134 -4.47 -10.02 14.45
CA TRP A 134 -5.78 -10.68 14.58
C TRP A 134 -6.52 -10.75 13.25
N SER A 135 -6.53 -9.64 12.50
CA SER A 135 -7.21 -9.60 11.19
C SER A 135 -6.58 -10.58 10.20
N ALA A 136 -5.24 -10.65 10.13
CA ALA A 136 -4.56 -11.58 9.25
C ALA A 136 -4.83 -13.05 9.63
N ALA A 137 -4.74 -13.41 10.90
CA ALA A 137 -5.01 -14.77 11.35
C ALA A 137 -6.48 -15.18 11.10
N LEU A 138 -7.43 -14.30 11.46
CA LEU A 138 -8.86 -14.56 11.29
C LEU A 138 -9.28 -14.58 9.81
N MET A 139 -8.64 -13.76 8.96
CA MET A 139 -8.81 -13.80 7.51
C MET A 139 -8.45 -15.19 6.95
N VAL A 140 -7.29 -15.73 7.31
CA VAL A 140 -6.85 -17.05 6.83
C VAL A 140 -7.76 -18.16 7.36
N VAL A 141 -8.11 -18.12 8.65
CA VAL A 141 -9.01 -19.11 9.27
C VAL A 141 -10.39 -19.07 8.65
N SER A 142 -10.96 -17.88 8.41
CA SER A 142 -12.30 -17.75 7.80
C SER A 142 -12.34 -18.33 6.39
N LEU A 143 -11.29 -18.13 5.59
CA LEU A 143 -11.22 -18.74 4.25
C LEU A 143 -11.07 -20.27 4.33
N LEU A 144 -10.24 -20.78 5.25
CA LEU A 144 -10.14 -22.24 5.48
C LEU A 144 -11.50 -22.83 5.84
N VAL A 145 -12.25 -22.19 6.74
CA VAL A 145 -13.59 -22.64 7.12
C VAL A 145 -14.56 -22.56 5.95
N ALA A 146 -14.47 -21.50 5.12
CA ALA A 146 -15.30 -21.35 3.92
C ALA A 146 -15.11 -22.50 2.90
N MET A 147 -13.93 -23.14 2.87
CA MET A 147 -13.68 -24.29 1.97
C MET A 147 -14.50 -25.53 2.31
N PHE A 148 -15.09 -25.63 3.50
CA PHE A 148 -15.99 -26.70 3.90
C PHE A 148 -17.48 -26.43 3.62
N ALA A 149 -17.78 -25.30 2.95
CA ALA A 149 -19.16 -24.95 2.62
C ALA A 149 -19.80 -25.99 1.70
N VAL A 150 -21.03 -26.40 2.04
CA VAL A 150 -21.84 -27.38 1.27
C VAL A 150 -23.02 -26.72 0.55
N ASN A 151 -23.21 -25.41 0.75
CA ASN A 151 -24.24 -24.64 0.06
C ASN A 151 -23.77 -23.17 -0.10
N VAL A 152 -24.49 -22.44 -0.96
CA VAL A 152 -24.20 -21.04 -1.34
C VAL A 152 -24.14 -20.12 -0.13
N TRP A 153 -25.05 -20.25 0.82
CA TRP A 153 -25.13 -19.33 1.97
C TRP A 153 -23.96 -19.51 2.92
N GLN A 154 -23.53 -20.75 3.17
CA GLN A 154 -22.34 -21.01 3.98
C GLN A 154 -21.09 -20.44 3.33
N LEU A 155 -20.95 -20.59 2.00
CA LEU A 155 -19.84 -20.04 1.27
C LEU A 155 -19.88 -18.48 1.28
N ALA A 156 -21.04 -17.88 1.05
CA ALA A 156 -21.22 -16.42 1.07
C ALA A 156 -20.90 -15.82 2.45
N ILE A 157 -21.35 -16.46 3.54
CA ILE A 157 -21.03 -16.02 4.90
C ILE A 157 -19.53 -16.17 5.19
N GLY A 158 -18.92 -17.31 4.86
CA GLY A 158 -17.48 -17.54 5.07
C GLY A 158 -16.62 -16.57 4.29
N VAL A 159 -16.96 -16.33 3.02
CA VAL A 159 -16.28 -15.36 2.14
C VAL A 159 -16.56 -13.93 2.59
N GLY A 160 -17.74 -13.61 3.10
CA GLY A 160 -18.06 -12.32 3.71
C GLY A 160 -17.20 -12.04 4.95
N ILE A 161 -17.05 -13.04 5.85
CA ILE A 161 -16.18 -12.91 7.03
C ILE A 161 -14.70 -12.75 6.60
N PHE A 162 -14.27 -13.51 5.60
CA PHE A 162 -12.95 -13.33 4.99
C PHE A 162 -12.76 -11.89 4.49
N GLY A 163 -13.73 -11.36 3.74
CA GLY A 163 -13.72 -9.99 3.23
C GLY A 163 -13.66 -8.94 4.35
N PHE A 164 -14.39 -9.15 5.45
CA PHE A 164 -14.34 -8.26 6.61
C PHE A 164 -12.92 -8.15 7.18
N PHE A 165 -12.29 -9.29 7.45
CA PHE A 165 -10.93 -9.31 8.00
C PHE A 165 -9.87 -8.84 6.98
N MET A 166 -10.09 -9.09 5.69
CA MET A 166 -9.23 -8.57 4.62
C MET A 166 -9.26 -7.03 4.57
N GLY A 167 -10.45 -6.42 4.60
CA GLY A 167 -10.59 -4.96 4.63
C GLY A 167 -10.00 -4.34 5.91
N MET A 168 -10.18 -5.00 7.07
CA MET A 168 -9.55 -4.56 8.32
C MET A 168 -8.03 -4.66 8.24
N LEU A 169 -7.49 -5.76 7.66
CA LEU A 169 -6.07 -5.97 7.47
C LEU A 169 -5.48 -4.91 6.54
N ASP A 170 -6.18 -4.53 5.47
CA ASP A 170 -5.75 -3.48 4.55
C ASP A 170 -5.51 -2.15 5.27
N ALA A 171 -6.46 -1.70 6.09
CA ALA A 171 -6.28 -0.50 6.91
C ALA A 171 -5.07 -0.62 7.86
N CYS A 172 -4.84 -1.80 8.44
CA CYS A 172 -3.73 -2.04 9.35
C CYS A 172 -2.37 -1.97 8.66
N VAL A 173 -2.20 -2.66 7.52
CA VAL A 173 -0.91 -2.71 6.82
C VAL A 173 -0.55 -1.36 6.22
N ASN A 174 -1.54 -0.58 5.74
CA ASN A 174 -1.32 0.78 5.29
C ASN A 174 -0.91 1.70 6.46
N THR A 175 -1.54 1.58 7.63
CA THR A 175 -1.14 2.32 8.84
C THR A 175 0.29 1.93 9.27
N GLN A 176 0.64 0.65 9.29
CA GLN A 176 2.00 0.16 9.58
C GLN A 176 3.02 0.68 8.56
N GLY A 177 2.68 0.75 7.29
CA GLY A 177 3.51 1.35 6.25
C GLY A 177 3.80 2.84 6.52
N MET A 178 2.78 3.61 6.90
CA MET A 178 2.91 5.01 7.29
C MET A 178 3.80 5.18 8.54
N LEU A 179 3.66 4.28 9.54
CA LEU A 179 4.50 4.27 10.73
C LEU A 179 5.98 4.02 10.40
N ILE A 180 6.28 3.07 9.50
CA ILE A 180 7.64 2.81 9.01
C ILE A 180 8.21 4.07 8.36
N GLU A 181 7.47 4.72 7.46
CA GLU A 181 7.93 5.96 6.82
C GLU A 181 8.19 7.08 7.83
N LYS A 182 7.31 7.22 8.83
CA LYS A 182 7.43 8.22 9.89
C LYS A 182 8.64 7.94 10.79
N HIS A 183 8.80 6.68 11.24
CA HIS A 183 9.85 6.29 12.20
C HIS A 183 11.26 6.35 11.57
N PHE A 184 11.39 5.86 10.35
CA PHE A 184 12.68 5.76 9.67
C PHE A 184 12.97 6.93 8.71
N SER A 185 12.00 7.83 8.49
CA SER A 185 12.08 8.95 7.54
C SER A 185 12.50 8.51 6.12
N ARG A 186 12.03 7.33 5.69
CA ARG A 186 12.35 6.72 4.40
C ARG A 186 11.08 6.27 3.69
N PRO A 187 10.89 6.60 2.40
CA PRO A 187 9.78 6.08 1.61
C PRO A 187 9.77 4.55 1.58
N SER A 188 8.62 3.93 1.76
CA SER A 188 8.46 2.47 1.81
C SER A 188 7.16 1.98 1.18
N MET A 189 6.15 2.85 1.03
CA MET A 189 4.81 2.44 0.60
C MET A 189 4.79 1.76 -0.77
N SER A 190 5.56 2.27 -1.75
CA SER A 190 5.62 1.66 -3.09
C SER A 190 6.15 0.23 -3.05
N PHE A 191 7.19 -0.02 -2.26
CA PHE A 191 7.73 -1.37 -2.08
C PHE A 191 6.72 -2.30 -1.39
N LEU A 192 6.02 -1.81 -0.37
CA LEU A 192 5.00 -2.59 0.34
C LEU A 192 3.87 -3.00 -0.62
N HIS A 193 3.38 -2.04 -1.43
CA HIS A 193 2.37 -2.31 -2.44
C HIS A 193 2.85 -3.18 -3.62
N ALA A 194 4.16 -3.30 -3.86
CA ALA A 194 4.68 -4.28 -4.82
C ALA A 194 4.39 -5.72 -4.36
N PHE A 195 4.43 -5.99 -3.05
CA PHE A 195 4.08 -7.29 -2.49
C PHE A 195 2.59 -7.62 -2.57
N TYR A 196 1.73 -6.60 -2.66
CA TYR A 196 0.33 -6.80 -3.03
C TYR A 196 0.21 -7.48 -4.42
N GLY A 197 0.83 -6.92 -5.45
CA GLY A 197 0.83 -7.51 -6.79
C GLY A 197 1.52 -8.87 -6.87
N PHE A 198 2.62 -9.04 -6.14
CA PHE A 198 3.31 -10.34 -6.04
C PHE A 198 2.43 -11.42 -5.41
N GLY A 199 1.66 -11.06 -4.39
CA GLY A 199 0.70 -11.97 -3.75
C GLY A 199 -0.40 -12.42 -4.71
N ILE A 200 -0.95 -11.51 -5.53
CA ILE A 200 -1.93 -11.85 -6.57
C ILE A 200 -1.34 -12.86 -7.56
N PHE A 201 -0.12 -12.62 -8.02
CA PHE A 201 0.56 -13.53 -8.94
C PHE A 201 0.73 -14.92 -8.33
N LEU A 202 1.27 -15.02 -7.12
CA LEU A 202 1.49 -16.30 -6.44
C LEU A 202 0.18 -17.06 -6.17
N GLY A 203 -0.84 -16.35 -5.69
CA GLY A 203 -2.14 -16.95 -5.40
C GLY A 203 -2.81 -17.50 -6.67
N SER A 204 -2.83 -16.73 -7.75
CA SER A 204 -3.40 -17.15 -9.03
C SER A 204 -2.61 -18.31 -9.67
N ALA A 205 -1.28 -18.23 -9.68
CA ALA A 205 -0.42 -19.28 -10.19
C ALA A 205 -0.59 -20.59 -9.42
N SER A 206 -0.68 -20.52 -8.07
CA SER A 206 -0.95 -21.69 -7.24
C SER A 206 -2.32 -22.28 -7.52
N GLY A 207 -3.37 -21.46 -7.67
CA GLY A 207 -4.70 -21.90 -8.06
C GLY A 207 -4.69 -22.71 -9.36
N SER A 208 -3.95 -22.26 -10.36
CA SER A 208 -3.75 -22.96 -11.63
C SER A 208 -3.03 -24.30 -11.44
N VAL A 209 -1.93 -24.35 -10.64
CA VAL A 209 -1.18 -25.57 -10.36
C VAL A 209 -2.05 -26.60 -9.64
N PHE A 210 -2.74 -26.21 -8.55
CA PHE A 210 -3.59 -27.12 -7.80
C PHE A 210 -4.80 -27.59 -8.62
N SER A 211 -5.30 -26.75 -9.53
CA SER A 211 -6.37 -27.13 -10.48
C SER A 211 -5.88 -28.16 -11.49
N SER A 212 -4.68 -28.01 -12.03
CA SER A 212 -4.10 -28.96 -12.98
C SER A 212 -3.83 -30.35 -12.36
N LEU A 213 -3.67 -30.40 -11.04
CA LEU A 213 -3.55 -31.64 -10.27
C LEU A 213 -4.93 -32.22 -9.87
N SER A 214 -6.02 -31.65 -10.37
CA SER A 214 -7.40 -32.08 -10.05
C SER A 214 -7.73 -32.05 -8.55
N LEU A 215 -7.03 -31.22 -7.79
CA LEU A 215 -7.27 -31.05 -6.35
C LEU A 215 -8.41 -30.08 -6.08
N SER A 216 -9.18 -30.35 -5.01
CA SER A 216 -10.21 -29.41 -4.54
C SER A 216 -9.59 -28.09 -4.04
N PRO A 217 -10.38 -27.01 -3.79
CA PRO A 217 -9.85 -25.74 -3.29
C PRO A 217 -9.18 -25.82 -1.92
N LEU A 218 -9.64 -26.73 -1.04
CA LEU A 218 -9.15 -26.84 0.34
C LEU A 218 -7.63 -27.11 0.45
N PRO A 219 -7.01 -28.10 -0.25
CA PRO A 219 -5.56 -28.30 -0.21
C PRO A 219 -4.75 -27.06 -0.62
N ASN A 220 -5.24 -26.29 -1.59
CA ASN A 220 -4.55 -25.05 -2.02
C ASN A 220 -4.55 -24.01 -0.89
N VAL A 221 -5.70 -23.73 -0.29
CA VAL A 221 -5.82 -22.81 0.85
C VAL A 221 -5.03 -23.32 2.05
N ALA A 222 -5.12 -24.61 2.37
CA ALA A 222 -4.42 -25.22 3.51
C ALA A 222 -2.90 -25.16 3.39
N PHE A 223 -2.35 -25.39 2.19
CA PHE A 223 -0.90 -25.26 1.94
C PHE A 223 -0.41 -23.86 2.25
N PHE A 224 -1.07 -22.82 1.71
CA PHE A 224 -0.68 -21.45 1.97
C PHE A 224 -0.98 -21.00 3.40
N ALA A 225 -2.02 -21.54 4.03
CA ALA A 225 -2.30 -21.30 5.45
C ALA A 225 -1.19 -21.88 6.36
N ALA A 226 -0.71 -23.09 6.08
CA ALA A 226 0.42 -23.68 6.80
C ALA A 226 1.68 -22.83 6.65
N LEU A 227 2.01 -22.39 5.43
CA LEU A 227 3.14 -21.50 5.17
C LEU A 227 2.96 -20.14 5.86
N PHE A 228 1.74 -19.58 5.82
CA PHE A 228 1.42 -18.34 6.51
C PHE A 228 1.67 -18.46 8.01
N PHE A 229 1.12 -19.48 8.69
CA PHE A 229 1.29 -19.61 10.14
C PHE A 229 2.73 -19.93 10.55
N LEU A 230 3.50 -20.62 9.71
CA LEU A 230 4.95 -20.82 9.91
C LEU A 230 5.71 -19.50 9.97
N LEU A 231 5.40 -18.55 9.08
CA LEU A 231 6.06 -17.25 8.98
C LEU A 231 5.39 -16.16 9.84
N PHE A 232 4.21 -16.42 10.38
CA PHE A 232 3.37 -15.45 11.08
C PHE A 232 4.04 -14.88 12.34
N LEU A 233 4.58 -15.75 13.21
CA LEU A 233 5.17 -15.32 14.49
C LEU A 233 6.39 -14.40 14.30
N PRO A 234 7.38 -14.72 13.44
CA PRO A 234 8.50 -13.81 13.19
C PRO A 234 8.04 -12.49 12.56
N ALA A 235 7.05 -12.50 11.66
CA ALA A 235 6.48 -11.29 11.08
C ALA A 235 5.79 -10.42 12.15
N CYS A 236 5.00 -11.03 13.04
CA CYS A 236 4.32 -10.32 14.13
C CYS A 236 5.27 -9.59 15.09
N ARG A 237 6.47 -10.14 15.33
CA ARG A 237 7.47 -9.54 16.24
C ARG A 237 8.14 -8.29 15.64
N SER A 238 8.04 -8.12 14.34
CA SER A 238 8.71 -7.03 13.61
C SER A 238 7.76 -5.91 13.18
N LEU A 239 6.48 -6.00 13.54
CA LEU A 239 5.54 -4.89 13.37
C LEU A 239 5.93 -3.73 14.28
N GLN A 240 5.76 -2.50 13.78
CA GLN A 240 6.03 -1.32 14.57
C GLN A 240 5.03 -1.22 15.73
N HIS A 241 5.58 -0.95 16.93
CA HIS A 241 4.76 -0.56 18.06
C HIS A 241 4.41 0.92 17.92
N GLU A 242 3.13 1.21 18.02
CA GLU A 242 2.70 2.58 18.31
C GLU A 242 3.11 2.88 19.74
N ASP A 243 3.76 4.03 19.96
CA ASP A 243 3.90 4.57 21.31
C ASP A 243 2.49 4.63 21.90
N GLU A 244 2.20 3.84 22.89
CA GLU A 244 0.93 3.53 23.57
C GLU A 244 -0.36 4.02 22.88
N PRO A 245 -1.44 3.18 22.83
CA PRO A 245 -2.73 3.63 22.32
C PRO A 245 -3.07 4.95 22.98
N GLN A 246 -3.23 6.02 22.21
CA GLN A 246 -3.50 7.36 22.76
C GLN A 246 -4.89 7.48 23.38
N ALA A 247 -5.37 6.43 24.04
CA ALA A 247 -6.62 6.44 24.80
C ALA A 247 -6.61 7.40 26.02
N GLY A 248 -5.45 8.02 26.32
CA GLY A 248 -5.28 8.84 27.53
C GLY A 248 -4.47 10.12 27.38
N ARG A 249 -3.83 10.41 26.25
CA ARG A 249 -3.16 11.71 26.07
C ARG A 249 -4.13 12.74 25.53
N GLY A 250 -4.83 13.38 26.44
CA GLY A 250 -5.47 14.67 26.20
C GLY A 250 -4.42 15.68 25.77
N GLY A 251 -4.47 16.13 24.49
CA GLY A 251 -3.57 17.19 24.13
C GLY A 251 -3.32 17.50 22.67
N THR A 252 -4.14 17.18 21.77
CA THR A 252 -4.59 18.03 20.66
C THR A 252 -6.00 17.57 20.38
N LYS A 253 -6.99 18.46 20.52
CA LYS A 253 -8.35 18.20 20.03
C LYS A 253 -8.20 17.76 18.60
N GLU A 254 -8.27 16.43 18.34
CA GLU A 254 -8.40 15.95 16.98
C GLU A 254 -9.58 16.72 16.41
N SER A 255 -9.33 17.56 15.43
CA SER A 255 -10.40 18.24 14.72
C SER A 255 -11.39 17.16 14.31
N GLY A 256 -12.66 17.28 14.74
CA GLY A 256 -13.68 16.27 14.44
C GLY A 256 -13.88 16.03 12.95
N ARG A 257 -13.28 16.85 12.08
CA ARG A 257 -13.31 16.78 10.61
C ARG A 257 -11.99 16.25 10.06
N ILE A 258 -12.10 15.38 9.06
CA ILE A 258 -10.94 14.92 8.28
C ILE A 258 -10.46 16.11 7.44
N PRO A 259 -9.15 16.43 7.45
CA PRO A 259 -8.61 17.50 6.63
C PRO A 259 -8.92 17.31 5.14
N LEU A 260 -9.30 18.39 4.45
CA LEU A 260 -9.63 18.35 3.01
C LEU A 260 -8.48 17.77 2.16
N PHE A 261 -7.25 17.95 2.60
CA PHE A 261 -6.08 17.35 1.95
C PHE A 261 -6.12 15.82 1.99
N VAL A 262 -6.48 15.20 3.12
CA VAL A 262 -6.62 13.74 3.26
C VAL A 262 -7.76 13.22 2.39
N ILE A 263 -8.88 13.94 2.35
CA ILE A 263 -9.99 13.64 1.43
C ILE A 263 -9.50 13.73 -0.01
N GLY A 264 -8.71 14.75 -0.35
CA GLY A 264 -8.09 14.89 -1.67
C GLY A 264 -7.18 13.71 -2.05
N CYS A 265 -6.37 13.21 -1.10
CA CYS A 265 -5.57 11.99 -1.31
C CYS A 265 -6.48 10.77 -1.57
N GLY A 266 -7.54 10.61 -0.79
CA GLY A 266 -8.50 9.51 -0.95
C GLY A 266 -9.26 9.57 -2.28
N LEU A 267 -9.71 10.75 -2.71
CA LEU A 267 -10.36 10.94 -4.01
C LEU A 267 -9.38 10.69 -5.16
N GLY A 268 -8.12 11.13 -5.03
CA GLY A 268 -7.07 10.80 -5.99
C GLY A 268 -6.84 9.30 -6.09
N TYR A 269 -6.86 8.58 -4.97
CA TYR A 269 -6.74 7.13 -4.96
C TYR A 269 -7.97 6.44 -5.56
N LEU A 270 -9.18 6.95 -5.31
CA LEU A 270 -10.42 6.49 -5.95
C LEU A 270 -10.33 6.61 -7.49
N LEU A 271 -9.77 7.71 -8.01
CA LEU A 271 -9.55 7.85 -9.47
C LEU A 271 -8.58 6.80 -10.00
N ILE A 272 -7.52 6.47 -9.25
CA ILE A 272 -6.57 5.40 -9.60
C ILE A 272 -7.29 4.06 -9.65
N GLU A 273 -8.03 3.69 -8.62
CA GLU A 273 -8.77 2.44 -8.54
C GLU A 273 -9.84 2.33 -9.63
N ALA A 274 -10.49 3.45 -10.00
CA ALA A 274 -11.42 3.47 -11.10
C ALA A 274 -10.76 3.14 -12.45
N VAL A 275 -9.55 3.65 -12.68
CA VAL A 275 -8.77 3.37 -13.91
C VAL A 275 -8.19 1.96 -13.89
N GLU A 276 -7.63 1.53 -12.76
CA GLU A 276 -7.05 0.19 -12.56
C GLU A 276 -8.12 -0.89 -12.68
N GLY A 277 -9.23 -0.77 -11.93
CA GLY A 277 -10.34 -1.72 -11.97
C GLY A 277 -10.98 -1.80 -13.36
N SER A 278 -11.18 -0.67 -14.02
CA SER A 278 -11.70 -0.67 -15.40
C SER A 278 -10.79 -1.43 -16.36
N SER A 279 -9.49 -1.33 -16.19
CA SER A 279 -8.51 -2.05 -17.02
C SER A 279 -8.48 -3.54 -16.67
N GLY A 280 -8.63 -3.92 -15.39
CA GLY A 280 -8.72 -5.31 -14.95
C GLY A 280 -10.01 -5.98 -15.40
N ASP A 281 -11.15 -5.37 -15.08
CA ASP A 281 -12.47 -5.97 -15.30
C ASP A 281 -12.88 -5.99 -16.77
N TRP A 282 -12.52 -4.97 -17.53
CA TRP A 282 -13.03 -4.74 -18.89
C TRP A 282 -11.97 -4.82 -19.99
N GLY A 283 -10.67 -4.81 -19.65
CA GLY A 283 -9.58 -4.77 -20.62
C GLY A 283 -9.56 -6.00 -21.54
N SER A 284 -9.73 -7.20 -20.98
CA SER A 284 -9.80 -8.44 -21.76
C SER A 284 -11.01 -8.47 -22.66
N LEU A 285 -12.19 -8.10 -22.16
CA LEU A 285 -13.42 -8.03 -22.95
C LEU A 285 -13.29 -6.99 -24.07
N TYR A 286 -12.67 -5.84 -23.81
CA TYR A 286 -12.43 -4.81 -24.80
C TYR A 286 -11.53 -5.29 -25.95
N LEU A 287 -10.41 -5.94 -25.62
CA LEU A 287 -9.52 -6.50 -26.63
C LEU A 287 -10.19 -7.58 -27.47
N PHE A 288 -10.99 -8.44 -26.84
CA PHE A 288 -11.71 -9.50 -27.53
C PHE A 288 -12.84 -8.96 -28.41
N SER A 289 -13.79 -8.21 -27.82
CA SER A 289 -15.03 -7.84 -28.48
C SER A 289 -14.92 -6.60 -29.38
N VAL A 290 -13.98 -5.67 -29.08
CA VAL A 290 -13.84 -4.41 -29.81
C VAL A 290 -12.63 -4.40 -30.73
N LYS A 291 -11.50 -4.98 -30.27
CA LYS A 291 -10.24 -4.99 -31.05
C LYS A 291 -10.05 -6.26 -31.89
N GLY A 292 -10.94 -7.25 -31.76
CA GLY A 292 -10.86 -8.48 -32.50
C GLY A 292 -9.66 -9.39 -32.14
N ALA A 293 -9.14 -9.25 -30.93
CA ALA A 293 -8.08 -10.11 -30.42
C ALA A 293 -8.60 -11.53 -30.21
N ASP A 294 -7.74 -12.54 -30.35
CA ASP A 294 -8.04 -13.87 -29.88
C ASP A 294 -8.08 -13.91 -28.34
N GLU A 295 -8.73 -14.93 -27.78
CA GLU A 295 -8.98 -15.05 -26.35
C GLU A 295 -7.66 -15.06 -25.54
N LYS A 296 -6.61 -15.69 -26.06
CA LYS A 296 -5.30 -15.74 -25.39
C LYS A 296 -4.67 -14.37 -25.27
N THR A 297 -4.67 -13.60 -26.36
CA THR A 297 -4.15 -12.23 -26.39
C THR A 297 -4.98 -11.31 -25.50
N ALA A 298 -6.31 -11.43 -25.56
CA ALA A 298 -7.21 -10.65 -24.74
C ALA A 298 -7.00 -10.88 -23.23
N ALA A 299 -6.79 -12.13 -22.81
CA ALA A 299 -6.54 -12.49 -21.44
C ALA A 299 -5.26 -11.87 -20.85
N LEU A 300 -4.31 -11.46 -21.70
CA LEU A 300 -3.06 -10.82 -21.26
C LEU A 300 -3.23 -9.34 -20.86
N ALA A 301 -4.38 -8.71 -21.10
CA ALA A 301 -4.57 -7.27 -20.87
C ALA A 301 -4.21 -6.86 -19.43
N TYR A 302 -4.84 -7.51 -18.43
CA TYR A 302 -4.57 -7.21 -17.02
C TYR A 302 -3.19 -7.71 -16.57
N GLY A 303 -2.71 -8.81 -17.15
CA GLY A 303 -1.36 -9.31 -16.91
C GLY A 303 -0.27 -8.33 -17.36
N ALA A 304 -0.42 -7.68 -18.50
CA ALA A 304 0.49 -6.66 -19.01
C ALA A 304 0.51 -5.43 -18.08
N TYR A 305 -0.67 -4.94 -17.67
CA TYR A 305 -0.82 -3.88 -16.67
C TYR A 305 -0.11 -4.25 -15.35
N GLY A 306 -0.52 -5.37 -14.75
CA GLY A 306 -0.07 -5.77 -13.41
C GLY A 306 1.42 -6.07 -13.32
N SER A 307 2.00 -6.71 -14.34
CA SER A 307 3.43 -6.99 -14.41
C SER A 307 4.26 -5.70 -14.43
N ALA A 308 3.89 -4.75 -15.29
CA ALA A 308 4.57 -3.46 -15.36
C ALA A 308 4.40 -2.65 -14.07
N ALA A 309 3.20 -2.66 -13.49
CA ALA A 309 2.92 -2.01 -12.22
C ALA A 309 3.76 -2.58 -11.07
N ALA A 310 3.87 -3.90 -10.94
CA ALA A 310 4.67 -4.55 -9.92
C ALA A 310 6.16 -4.18 -10.03
N VAL A 311 6.72 -4.25 -11.24
CA VAL A 311 8.11 -3.87 -11.50
C VAL A 311 8.36 -2.40 -11.13
N CYS A 312 7.50 -1.47 -11.57
CA CYS A 312 7.68 -0.06 -11.26
C CYS A 312 7.52 0.25 -9.75
N ARG A 313 6.62 -0.44 -9.05
CA ARG A 313 6.46 -0.31 -7.59
C ARG A 313 7.71 -0.71 -6.82
N LEU A 314 8.47 -1.71 -7.28
CA LEU A 314 9.74 -2.10 -6.64
C LEU A 314 10.77 -0.96 -6.62
N PHE A 315 10.79 -0.13 -7.66
CA PHE A 315 11.69 1.02 -7.77
C PHE A 315 11.04 2.33 -7.32
N GLY A 316 9.74 2.35 -7.06
CA GLY A 316 8.94 3.54 -6.77
C GLY A 316 9.51 4.38 -5.64
N ASP A 317 9.95 3.77 -4.53
CA ASP A 317 10.51 4.50 -3.39
C ASP A 317 11.86 5.18 -3.71
N ARG A 318 12.69 4.56 -4.57
CA ARG A 318 13.94 5.20 -5.07
C ARG A 318 13.61 6.36 -5.99
N MET A 319 12.61 6.21 -6.85
CA MET A 319 12.14 7.27 -7.74
C MET A 319 11.56 8.44 -6.93
N ARG A 320 10.77 8.17 -5.88
CA ARG A 320 10.26 9.17 -4.93
C ARG A 320 11.37 9.96 -4.26
N ALA A 321 12.39 9.25 -3.73
CA ALA A 321 13.53 9.88 -3.08
C ALA A 321 14.34 10.79 -4.03
N ARG A 322 14.41 10.45 -5.33
CA ARG A 322 15.17 11.19 -6.34
C ARG A 322 14.39 12.36 -6.94
N PHE A 323 13.13 12.15 -7.31
CA PHE A 323 12.32 13.12 -8.08
C PHE A 323 11.29 13.86 -7.22
N GLY A 324 11.00 13.37 -6.01
CA GLY A 324 9.96 13.88 -5.13
C GLY A 324 8.56 13.41 -5.51
N ASP A 325 7.66 13.43 -4.53
CA ASP A 325 6.31 12.88 -4.64
C ASP A 325 5.47 13.57 -5.72
N ARG A 326 5.53 14.90 -5.81
CA ARG A 326 4.77 15.67 -6.81
C ARG A 326 5.21 15.38 -8.23
N THR A 327 6.51 15.45 -8.52
CA THR A 327 7.03 15.22 -9.87
C THR A 327 6.70 13.80 -10.34
N LEU A 328 6.93 12.81 -9.46
CA LEU A 328 6.66 11.42 -9.79
C LEU A 328 5.16 11.15 -10.02
N SER A 329 4.28 11.75 -9.20
CA SER A 329 2.83 11.57 -9.37
C SER A 329 2.31 12.22 -10.64
N VAL A 330 2.76 13.44 -10.98
CA VAL A 330 2.34 14.13 -12.21
C VAL A 330 2.86 13.40 -13.45
N ALA A 331 4.16 13.05 -13.48
CA ALA A 331 4.76 12.32 -14.59
C ALA A 331 4.13 10.93 -14.73
N GLY A 332 3.93 10.22 -13.61
CA GLY A 332 3.28 8.91 -13.60
C GLY A 332 1.86 8.96 -14.14
N SER A 333 1.05 9.94 -13.72
CA SER A 333 -0.31 10.15 -14.24
C SER A 333 -0.31 10.47 -15.73
N ALA A 334 0.63 11.28 -16.22
CA ALA A 334 0.75 11.59 -17.64
C ALA A 334 1.16 10.36 -18.48
N ILE A 335 2.11 9.57 -17.98
CA ILE A 335 2.51 8.29 -18.60
C ILE A 335 1.33 7.31 -18.63
N ALA A 336 0.57 7.22 -17.53
CA ALA A 336 -0.63 6.38 -17.44
C ALA A 336 -1.68 6.79 -18.47
N PHE A 337 -1.95 8.09 -18.60
CA PHE A 337 -2.88 8.63 -19.59
C PHE A 337 -2.45 8.30 -21.03
N CYS A 338 -1.17 8.48 -21.37
CA CYS A 338 -0.64 8.09 -22.68
C CYS A 338 -0.76 6.58 -22.91
N GLY A 339 -0.48 5.76 -21.89
CA GLY A 339 -0.63 4.31 -21.95
C GLY A 339 -2.08 3.90 -22.22
N LEU A 340 -3.04 4.48 -21.50
CA LEU A 340 -4.45 4.21 -21.70
C LEU A 340 -4.94 4.71 -23.07
N ALA A 341 -4.43 5.85 -23.57
CA ALA A 341 -4.69 6.30 -24.92
C ALA A 341 -4.24 5.27 -25.97
N VAL A 342 -3.03 4.73 -25.82
CA VAL A 342 -2.52 3.66 -26.70
C VAL A 342 -3.39 2.41 -26.58
N ALA A 343 -3.76 2.00 -25.36
CA ALA A 343 -4.60 0.81 -25.14
C ALA A 343 -5.99 0.94 -25.80
N LEU A 344 -6.59 2.12 -25.77
CA LEU A 344 -7.94 2.32 -26.31
C LEU A 344 -7.95 2.65 -27.79
N PHE A 345 -6.98 3.41 -28.31
CA PHE A 345 -7.07 3.94 -29.67
C PHE A 345 -6.19 3.21 -30.70
N ALA A 346 -5.22 2.37 -30.27
CA ALA A 346 -4.44 1.57 -31.22
C ALA A 346 -5.34 0.53 -31.93
N GLY A 347 -5.08 0.31 -33.21
CA GLY A 347 -5.80 -0.69 -34.02
C GLY A 347 -5.32 -2.13 -33.78
N ASN A 348 -4.05 -2.31 -33.38
CA ASN A 348 -3.45 -3.63 -33.19
C ASN A 348 -3.55 -4.06 -31.72
N PRO A 349 -4.10 -5.27 -31.42
CA PRO A 349 -4.22 -5.76 -30.05
C PRO A 349 -2.90 -5.85 -29.26
N LEU A 350 -1.78 -6.18 -29.90
CA LEU A 350 -0.47 -6.23 -29.23
C LEU A 350 0.02 -4.83 -28.83
N ILE A 351 -0.29 -3.81 -29.63
CA ILE A 351 0.01 -2.42 -29.28
C ILE A 351 -0.91 -1.98 -28.12
N CYS A 352 -2.17 -2.44 -28.09
CA CYS A 352 -3.06 -2.20 -26.94
C CYS A 352 -2.50 -2.82 -25.65
N LEU A 353 -1.93 -4.03 -25.70
CA LEU A 353 -1.25 -4.66 -24.54
C LEU A 353 -0.06 -3.82 -24.07
N ALA A 354 0.77 -3.30 -24.99
CA ALA A 354 1.82 -2.37 -24.63
C ALA A 354 1.27 -1.10 -23.96
N GLY A 355 0.11 -0.60 -24.42
CA GLY A 355 -0.62 0.49 -23.80
C GLY A 355 -1.02 0.19 -22.35
N TYR A 356 -1.56 -1.00 -22.08
CA TYR A 356 -1.88 -1.44 -20.70
C TYR A 356 -0.63 -1.56 -19.83
N ALA A 357 0.49 -2.04 -20.37
CA ALA A 357 1.76 -2.08 -19.63
C ALA A 357 2.25 -0.65 -19.28
N ILE A 358 2.19 0.29 -20.23
CA ILE A 358 2.57 1.70 -19.99
C ILE A 358 1.63 2.34 -18.95
N LEU A 359 0.32 2.07 -19.02
CA LEU A 359 -0.66 2.50 -18.01
C LEU A 359 -0.25 2.01 -16.61
N GLY A 360 0.02 0.71 -16.47
CA GLY A 360 0.41 0.09 -15.21
C GLY A 360 1.72 0.68 -14.66
N ALA A 361 2.73 0.87 -15.50
CA ALA A 361 3.98 1.50 -15.12
C ALA A 361 3.79 2.94 -14.62
N GLY A 362 2.96 3.72 -15.30
CA GLY A 362 2.73 5.12 -14.97
C GLY A 362 1.94 5.31 -13.68
N ILE A 363 0.81 4.60 -13.53
CA ILE A 363 -0.12 4.83 -12.41
C ILE A 363 0.37 4.22 -11.09
N SER A 364 1.19 3.17 -11.16
CA SER A 364 1.54 2.32 -10.02
C SER A 364 2.19 3.01 -8.82
N PRO A 365 3.05 4.05 -8.95
CA PRO A 365 3.63 4.73 -7.80
C PRO A 365 2.70 5.77 -7.17
N VAL A 366 1.64 6.20 -7.87
CA VAL A 366 0.82 7.35 -7.46
C VAL A 366 -0.04 7.03 -6.24
N GLY A 367 -0.66 5.85 -6.21
CA GLY A 367 -1.49 5.41 -5.08
C GLY A 367 -0.72 5.36 -3.75
N PRO A 368 0.42 4.64 -3.67
CA PRO A 368 1.26 4.62 -2.48
C PRO A 368 1.72 6.01 -2.01
N ILE A 369 1.93 6.96 -2.93
CA ILE A 369 2.25 8.35 -2.58
C ILE A 369 1.08 9.02 -1.86
N PHE A 370 -0.16 8.81 -2.29
CA PHE A 370 -1.31 9.40 -1.60
C PHE A 370 -1.47 8.89 -0.17
N PHE A 371 -1.27 7.59 0.10
CA PHE A 371 -1.23 7.07 1.46
C PHE A 371 -0.13 7.73 2.29
N SER A 372 1.08 7.77 1.76
CA SER A 372 2.24 8.38 2.43
C SER A 372 1.99 9.86 2.77
N GLN A 373 1.46 10.63 1.82
CA GLN A 373 1.17 12.06 2.00
C GLN A 373 0.01 12.30 2.98
N ALA A 374 -1.02 11.47 2.95
CA ALA A 374 -2.13 11.51 3.92
C ALA A 374 -1.63 11.26 5.35
N GLY A 375 -0.73 10.28 5.54
CA GLY A 375 -0.13 9.96 6.84
C GLY A 375 0.78 11.07 7.40
N ARG A 376 1.29 11.98 6.54
CA ARG A 376 2.08 13.15 6.94
C ARG A 376 1.24 14.40 7.20
N CYS A 377 -0.09 14.30 7.05
CA CYS A 377 -0.96 15.47 7.23
C CYS A 377 -1.06 15.85 8.72
N PRO A 378 -0.72 17.12 9.10
CA PRO A 378 -0.86 17.54 10.48
C PRO A 378 -2.32 17.62 10.91
N GLY A 379 -2.59 17.37 12.19
CA GLY A 379 -3.92 17.47 12.78
C GLY A 379 -4.87 16.29 12.53
N VAL A 380 -4.35 15.18 11.98
CA VAL A 380 -5.07 13.92 11.81
C VAL A 380 -4.17 12.76 12.24
N SER A 381 -4.74 11.77 12.93
CA SER A 381 -4.00 10.56 13.27
C SER A 381 -3.78 9.66 12.05
N LEU A 382 -2.72 8.82 12.09
CA LEU A 382 -2.40 7.90 11.00
C LEU A 382 -3.55 6.95 10.69
N GLU A 383 -4.23 6.47 11.72
CA GLU A 383 -5.36 5.54 11.63
C GLU A 383 -6.54 6.18 10.89
N ARG A 384 -6.83 7.46 11.21
CA ARG A 384 -7.90 8.21 10.55
C ARG A 384 -7.53 8.55 9.11
N ALA A 385 -6.27 8.91 8.86
CA ALA A 385 -5.78 9.20 7.52
C ALA A 385 -5.83 7.95 6.64
N SER A 386 -5.29 6.82 7.13
CA SER A 386 -5.33 5.53 6.44
C SER A 386 -6.76 5.10 6.13
N SER A 387 -7.63 5.06 7.15
CA SER A 387 -9.03 4.65 6.97
C SER A 387 -9.78 5.53 5.98
N ALA A 388 -9.57 6.86 6.01
CA ALA A 388 -10.25 7.77 5.09
C ALA A 388 -9.82 7.55 3.64
N VAL A 389 -8.53 7.33 3.40
CA VAL A 389 -8.01 7.02 2.05
C VAL A 389 -8.53 5.67 1.57
N SER A 390 -8.47 4.62 2.42
CA SER A 390 -8.95 3.28 2.06
C SER A 390 -10.45 3.27 1.77
N VAL A 391 -11.30 3.91 2.60
CA VAL A 391 -12.76 3.97 2.37
C VAL A 391 -13.08 4.61 1.03
N LEU A 392 -12.42 5.72 0.69
CA LEU A 392 -12.63 6.38 -0.60
C LEU A 392 -12.12 5.53 -1.77
N ALA A 393 -10.95 4.90 -1.64
CA ALA A 393 -10.41 4.01 -2.66
C ALA A 393 -11.36 2.83 -2.94
N TYR A 394 -11.77 2.12 -1.89
CA TYR A 394 -12.68 0.98 -2.01
C TYR A 394 -14.09 1.33 -2.49
N SER A 395 -14.52 2.61 -2.34
CA SER A 395 -15.78 3.07 -2.93
C SER A 395 -15.78 2.92 -4.46
N SER A 396 -14.61 2.95 -5.09
CA SER A 396 -14.45 2.69 -6.52
C SER A 396 -14.94 1.30 -6.92
N LEU A 397 -14.58 0.27 -6.15
CA LEU A 397 -14.96 -1.13 -6.43
C LEU A 397 -16.48 -1.35 -6.37
N LEU A 398 -17.21 -0.52 -5.62
CA LEU A 398 -18.67 -0.60 -5.53
C LEU A 398 -19.35 0.22 -6.62
N LEU A 399 -18.76 1.34 -7.02
CA LEU A 399 -19.39 2.32 -7.91
C LEU A 399 -19.09 2.05 -9.39
N PHE A 400 -17.83 1.77 -9.74
CA PHE A 400 -17.39 1.78 -11.13
C PHE A 400 -17.83 0.56 -11.95
N PRO A 401 -17.79 -0.70 -11.46
CA PRO A 401 -18.21 -1.83 -12.28
C PRO A 401 -19.67 -1.74 -12.73
N PRO A 402 -20.67 -1.45 -11.88
CA PRO A 402 -22.05 -1.31 -12.33
C PRO A 402 -22.26 -0.07 -13.21
N LEU A 403 -21.55 1.04 -12.93
CA LEU A 403 -21.61 2.25 -13.75
C LEU A 403 -21.12 1.99 -15.17
N LEU A 404 -19.93 1.39 -15.31
CA LEU A 404 -19.37 1.05 -16.62
C LEU A 404 -20.22 0.02 -17.36
N GLY A 405 -20.71 -1.00 -16.68
CA GLY A 405 -21.62 -1.99 -17.26
C GLY A 405 -22.90 -1.37 -17.78
N GLY A 406 -23.50 -0.44 -17.02
CA GLY A 406 -24.68 0.31 -17.43
C GLY A 406 -24.42 1.17 -18.67
N ILE A 407 -23.32 1.93 -18.69
CA ILE A 407 -22.93 2.75 -19.84
C ILE A 407 -22.62 1.85 -21.05
N ALA A 408 -21.89 0.75 -20.86
CA ALA A 408 -21.55 -0.19 -21.95
C ALA A 408 -22.79 -0.81 -22.59
N LYS A 409 -23.82 -1.09 -21.82
CA LYS A 409 -25.11 -1.59 -22.32
C LYS A 409 -25.84 -0.56 -23.20
N LEU A 410 -25.73 0.73 -22.86
CA LEU A 410 -26.45 1.81 -23.56
C LEU A 410 -25.71 2.30 -24.79
N VAL A 411 -24.39 2.45 -24.74
CA VAL A 411 -23.62 3.13 -25.80
C VAL A 411 -22.40 2.32 -26.26
N GLY A 412 -22.28 1.08 -25.84
CA GLY A 412 -21.17 0.18 -26.19
C GLY A 412 -19.94 0.33 -25.33
N LEU A 413 -19.14 -0.75 -25.26
CA LEU A 413 -17.98 -0.87 -24.37
C LEU A 413 -16.86 0.14 -24.71
N ALA A 414 -16.62 0.39 -26.00
CA ALA A 414 -15.62 1.36 -26.43
C ALA A 414 -15.92 2.78 -25.89
N THR A 415 -17.18 3.19 -25.92
CA THR A 415 -17.62 4.49 -25.40
C THR A 415 -17.60 4.51 -23.88
N ALA A 416 -17.97 3.41 -23.22
CA ALA A 416 -17.92 3.32 -21.76
C ALA A 416 -16.50 3.51 -21.20
N LEU A 417 -15.49 2.97 -21.88
CA LEU A 417 -14.09 3.10 -21.47
C LEU A 417 -13.50 4.51 -21.68
N LEU A 418 -14.22 5.43 -22.31
CA LEU A 418 -13.85 6.84 -22.29
C LEU A 418 -14.00 7.47 -20.90
N LEU A 419 -14.86 6.90 -20.02
CA LEU A 419 -14.97 7.38 -18.64
C LEU A 419 -13.66 7.22 -17.87
N PRO A 420 -13.07 6.02 -17.71
CA PRO A 420 -11.77 5.88 -17.06
C PRO A 420 -10.66 6.65 -17.80
N PHE A 421 -10.75 6.83 -19.11
CA PHE A 421 -9.81 7.65 -19.86
C PHE A 421 -9.84 9.13 -19.42
N VAL A 422 -11.03 9.72 -19.28
CA VAL A 422 -11.22 11.09 -18.79
C VAL A 422 -10.75 11.21 -17.31
N LEU A 423 -11.03 10.20 -16.48
CA LEU A 423 -10.60 10.18 -15.08
C LEU A 423 -9.06 10.10 -14.97
N CYS A 424 -8.43 9.32 -15.85
CA CYS A 424 -6.97 9.23 -15.92
C CYS A 424 -6.35 10.59 -16.32
N PHE A 425 -6.97 11.31 -17.28
CA PHE A 425 -6.57 12.68 -17.61
C PHE A 425 -6.73 13.62 -16.42
N ALA A 426 -7.86 13.56 -15.71
CA ALA A 426 -8.14 14.39 -14.55
C ALA A 426 -7.14 14.16 -13.40
N LEU A 427 -6.52 12.99 -13.32
CA LEU A 427 -5.51 12.67 -12.32
C LEU A 427 -4.24 13.54 -12.47
N ILE A 428 -3.91 14.03 -13.68
CA ILE A 428 -2.73 14.87 -13.93
C ILE A 428 -2.86 16.23 -13.19
N PRO A 429 -3.87 17.07 -13.46
CA PRO A 429 -4.04 18.31 -12.71
C PRO A 429 -4.32 18.02 -11.22
N TRP A 430 -5.03 16.92 -10.88
CA TRP A 430 -5.29 16.55 -9.50
C TRP A 430 -3.99 16.40 -8.71
N THR A 431 -3.05 15.59 -9.18
CA THR A 431 -1.74 15.38 -8.53
C THR A 431 -0.92 16.66 -8.51
N PHE A 432 -0.96 17.46 -9.58
CA PHE A 432 -0.21 18.72 -9.69
C PHE A 432 -0.64 19.74 -8.62
N PHE A 433 -1.95 19.92 -8.41
CA PHE A 433 -2.46 20.91 -7.47
C PHE A 433 -2.47 20.39 -6.03
N LEU A 434 -2.85 19.14 -5.82
CA LEU A 434 -2.94 18.55 -4.48
C LEU A 434 -1.56 18.47 -3.80
N LEU A 435 -0.51 18.11 -4.55
CA LEU A 435 0.85 17.95 -4.01
C LEU A 435 1.72 19.21 -4.17
N LYS A 436 1.11 20.36 -4.48
CA LYS A 436 1.84 21.63 -4.59
C LYS A 436 2.48 22.01 -3.25
N GLY A 437 3.80 22.27 -3.25
CA GLY A 437 4.55 22.65 -2.05
C GLY A 437 4.86 21.50 -1.08
N ARG A 438 4.58 20.25 -1.45
CA ARG A 438 4.92 19.06 -0.66
C ARG A 438 6.09 18.31 -1.31
N ARG A 439 7.07 17.94 -0.49
CA ARG A 439 8.25 17.13 -0.87
C ARG A 439 8.14 15.74 -0.32
#